data_3df393acf7fb1bec217bbafdcaa8f0f5
#
_entry.id   3df393acf7fb1bec217bbafdcaa8f0f5
#
_cell.length_a   1.000
_cell.length_b   1.000
_cell.length_c   1.000
_cell.angle_alpha   90.00
_cell.angle_beta   90.00
_cell.angle_gamma   90.00
#
_symmetry.space_group_name_H-M   'P 1'
#
loop_
_entity.id
_entity.type
_entity.pdbx_description
1 polymer ?
#
loop_
_entity_poly.entity_id
_entity_poly.type
_entity_poly.pdbx_seq_one_letter_code
_entity_poly.pdbx_strand_id
1 'polypeptide(L)'
;MRRETIHRLFNVGIVVKGVDAVLEIVGGILFLLSPHSVTGVVAALTAHELARKPDNWIAHSAERWLENLTSDTQHFVSGYLILHGLIKILLVIGLLKQKLWAFPTSIAFLSLFVVYQFYRYSHTRSLTLLVFALMDVIIVVLIAREYQFRRAGI
;
A
#
# COMPACT_ATOMS: atom_id res chain seq x y z
N MET A 1 -16.09 22.54 0.82
CA MET A 1 -14.92 22.39 -0.08
C MET A 1 -15.38 22.57 -1.52
N ARG A 2 -14.67 23.37 -2.31
CA ARG A 2 -15.03 23.57 -3.73
C ARG A 2 -14.76 22.28 -4.50
N ARG A 3 -15.59 21.97 -5.50
CA ARG A 3 -15.48 20.77 -6.36
C ARG A 3 -14.07 20.60 -6.95
N GLU A 4 -13.47 21.69 -7.39
CA GLU A 4 -12.10 21.71 -7.92
C GLU A 4 -11.05 21.22 -6.92
N THR A 5 -11.21 21.57 -5.64
CA THR A 5 -10.29 21.14 -4.58
C THR A 5 -10.39 19.63 -4.35
N ILE A 6 -11.61 19.10 -4.33
CA ILE A 6 -11.85 17.66 -4.18
C ILE A 6 -11.26 16.90 -5.36
N HIS A 7 -11.47 17.39 -6.58
CA HIS A 7 -10.94 16.77 -7.80
C HIS A 7 -9.41 16.77 -7.83
N ARG A 8 -8.77 17.88 -7.42
CA ARG A 8 -7.29 17.95 -7.32
C ARG A 8 -6.74 16.99 -6.28
N LEU A 9 -7.32 16.96 -5.08
CA LEU A 9 -6.92 16.05 -4.01
C LEU A 9 -7.13 14.58 -4.41
N PHE A 10 -8.23 14.29 -5.09
CA PHE A 10 -8.51 12.97 -5.66
C PHE A 10 -7.43 12.55 -6.66
N ASN A 11 -7.08 13.40 -7.63
CA ASN A 11 -6.04 13.10 -8.62
C ASN A 11 -4.67 12.88 -7.95
N VAL A 12 -4.30 13.74 -7.01
CA VAL A 12 -3.03 13.59 -6.26
C VAL A 12 -3.02 12.26 -5.48
N GLY A 13 -4.12 11.94 -4.77
CA GLY A 13 -4.24 10.68 -4.03
C GLY A 13 -4.11 9.45 -4.94
N ILE A 14 -4.72 9.49 -6.14
CA ILE A 14 -4.62 8.40 -7.12
C ILE A 14 -3.21 8.28 -7.67
N VAL A 15 -2.54 9.38 -7.98
CA VAL A 15 -1.15 9.36 -8.47
C VAL A 15 -0.21 8.77 -7.41
N VAL A 16 -0.36 9.18 -6.15
CA VAL A 16 0.43 8.62 -5.04
C VAL A 16 0.21 7.11 -4.92
N LYS A 17 -1.05 6.64 -5.01
CA LYS A 17 -1.36 5.20 -5.00
C LYS A 17 -0.84 4.47 -6.24
N GLY A 18 -0.77 5.14 -7.38
CA GLY A 18 -0.17 4.60 -8.60
C GLY A 18 1.33 4.40 -8.46
N VAL A 19 2.04 5.36 -7.88
CA VAL A 19 3.48 5.25 -7.60
C VAL A 19 3.74 4.12 -6.59
N ASP A 20 2.95 4.04 -5.51
CA ASP A 20 3.02 2.96 -4.54
C ASP A 20 2.84 1.58 -5.20
N ALA A 21 1.85 1.44 -6.08
CA ALA A 21 1.61 0.20 -6.83
C ALA A 21 2.76 -0.20 -7.75
N VAL A 22 3.41 0.77 -8.41
CA VAL A 22 4.60 0.52 -9.23
C VAL A 22 5.76 0.04 -8.35
N LEU A 23 5.98 0.69 -7.21
CA LEU A 23 7.03 0.29 -6.26
C LEU A 23 6.80 -1.14 -5.72
N GLU A 24 5.55 -1.52 -5.44
CA GLU A 24 5.20 -2.89 -5.04
C GLU A 24 5.55 -3.91 -6.13
N ILE A 25 5.20 -3.63 -7.39
CA ILE A 25 5.53 -4.53 -8.52
C ILE A 25 7.03 -4.64 -8.70
N VAL A 26 7.73 -3.52 -8.74
CA VAL A 26 9.21 -3.50 -8.88
C VAL A 26 9.85 -4.23 -7.71
N GLY A 27 9.42 -3.96 -6.49
CA GLY A 27 9.88 -4.67 -5.29
C GLY A 27 9.63 -6.18 -5.34
N GLY A 28 8.44 -6.59 -5.78
CA GLY A 28 8.09 -7.99 -5.95
C GLY A 28 8.95 -8.70 -7.02
N ILE A 29 9.19 -8.04 -8.16
CA ILE A 29 10.06 -8.56 -9.23
C ILE A 29 11.51 -8.66 -8.76
N LEU A 30 12.04 -7.61 -8.11
CA LEU A 30 13.40 -7.62 -7.57
C LEU A 30 13.57 -8.72 -6.53
N PHE A 31 12.58 -8.91 -5.66
CA PHE A 31 12.60 -9.96 -4.65
C PHE A 31 12.53 -11.37 -5.26
N LEU A 32 11.82 -11.51 -6.36
CA LEU A 32 11.75 -12.78 -7.11
C LEU A 32 13.07 -13.12 -7.80
N LEU A 33 13.69 -12.13 -8.46
CA LEU A 33 14.89 -12.34 -9.28
C LEU A 33 16.20 -12.30 -8.47
N SER A 34 16.25 -11.49 -7.43
CA SER A 34 17.47 -11.25 -6.64
C SER A 34 17.15 -11.17 -5.14
N PRO A 35 16.71 -12.27 -4.51
CA PRO A 35 16.34 -12.27 -3.10
C PRO A 35 17.50 -11.82 -2.20
N HIS A 36 18.73 -12.27 -2.51
CA HIS A 36 19.91 -11.90 -1.74
C HIS A 36 20.19 -10.38 -1.74
N SER A 37 19.90 -9.69 -2.85
CA SER A 37 20.07 -8.24 -2.92
C SER A 37 19.04 -7.53 -2.04
N VAL A 38 17.78 -7.95 -2.08
CA VAL A 38 16.70 -7.36 -1.28
C VAL A 38 16.89 -7.67 0.20
N THR A 39 17.19 -8.92 0.55
CA THR A 39 17.46 -9.31 1.94
C THR A 39 18.71 -8.63 2.48
N GLY A 40 19.76 -8.46 1.67
CA GLY A 40 20.97 -7.74 2.02
C GLY A 40 20.70 -6.26 2.33
N VAL A 41 19.90 -5.58 1.52
CA VAL A 41 19.49 -4.18 1.79
C VAL A 41 18.65 -4.09 3.06
N VAL A 42 17.67 -4.97 3.24
CA VAL A 42 16.84 -4.99 4.46
C VAL A 42 17.71 -5.28 5.68
N ALA A 43 18.63 -6.26 5.62
CA ALA A 43 19.55 -6.58 6.71
C ALA A 43 20.46 -5.39 7.06
N ALA A 44 21.01 -4.69 6.05
CA ALA A 44 21.85 -3.51 6.29
C ALA A 44 21.07 -2.37 6.93
N LEU A 45 19.83 -2.12 6.50
CA LEU A 45 18.97 -1.10 7.08
C LEU A 45 18.55 -1.44 8.52
N THR A 46 18.20 -2.70 8.79
CA THR A 46 17.83 -3.16 10.14
C THR A 46 19.01 -3.11 11.08
N ALA A 47 20.20 -3.55 10.66
CA ALA A 47 21.42 -3.45 11.46
C ALA A 47 21.77 -1.99 11.79
N HIS A 48 21.64 -1.08 10.83
CA HIS A 48 21.87 0.36 11.07
C HIS A 48 20.86 0.94 12.07
N GLU A 49 19.59 0.60 11.95
CA GLU A 49 18.54 1.07 12.89
C GLU A 49 18.71 0.48 14.29
N LEU A 50 19.09 -0.81 14.42
CA LEU A 50 19.36 -1.44 15.71
C LEU A 50 20.60 -0.86 16.40
N ALA A 51 21.63 -0.49 15.63
CA ALA A 51 22.80 0.21 16.17
C ALA A 51 22.44 1.58 16.76
N ARG A 52 21.42 2.28 16.20
CA ARG A 52 20.95 3.58 16.69
C ARG A 52 19.89 3.47 17.79
N LYS A 53 19.02 2.47 17.73
CA LYS A 53 17.91 2.23 18.65
C LYS A 53 17.76 0.73 18.89
N PRO A 54 18.45 0.17 19.90
CA PRO A 54 18.42 -1.26 20.19
C PRO A 54 17.01 -1.82 20.48
N ASP A 55 16.10 -0.98 20.98
CA ASP A 55 14.71 -1.37 21.31
C ASP A 55 13.74 -1.23 20.14
N ASN A 56 14.23 -1.03 18.91
CA ASN A 56 13.37 -0.88 17.74
C ASN A 56 12.74 -2.22 17.36
N TRP A 57 11.50 -2.43 17.79
CA TRP A 57 10.74 -3.66 17.54
C TRP A 57 10.49 -3.93 16.04
N ILE A 58 10.44 -2.88 15.19
CA ILE A 58 10.30 -3.03 13.74
C ILE A 58 11.54 -3.68 13.15
N ALA A 59 12.73 -3.20 13.56
CA ALA A 59 13.99 -3.74 13.11
C ALA A 59 14.18 -5.20 13.58
N HIS A 60 13.84 -5.52 14.83
CA HIS A 60 13.83 -6.89 15.33
C HIS A 60 12.83 -7.81 14.62
N SER A 61 11.68 -7.26 14.23
CA SER A 61 10.70 -8.03 13.49
C SER A 61 11.17 -8.32 12.05
N ALA A 62 11.84 -7.36 11.41
CA ALA A 62 12.42 -7.53 10.09
C ALA A 62 13.58 -8.54 10.11
N GLU A 63 14.43 -8.51 11.13
CA GLU A 63 15.52 -9.46 11.32
C GLU A 63 15.00 -10.89 11.48
N ARG A 64 14.02 -11.11 12.36
CA ARG A 64 13.34 -12.42 12.50
C ARG A 64 12.66 -12.89 11.23
N TRP A 65 12.10 -11.95 10.45
CA TRP A 65 11.52 -12.29 9.16
C TRP A 65 12.59 -12.76 8.17
N LEU A 66 13.75 -12.10 8.14
CA LEU A 66 14.88 -12.50 7.30
C LEU A 66 15.42 -13.89 7.66
N GLU A 67 15.53 -14.20 8.96
CA GLU A 67 15.99 -15.52 9.44
C GLU A 67 15.05 -16.65 9.06
N ASN A 68 13.75 -16.39 8.97
CA ASN A 68 12.71 -17.36 8.62
C ASN A 68 12.35 -17.38 7.12
N LEU A 69 13.15 -16.70 6.29
CA LEU A 69 12.86 -16.60 4.86
C LEU A 69 13.24 -17.89 4.15
N THR A 70 12.24 -18.67 3.77
CA THR A 70 12.38 -19.84 2.91
C THR A 70 12.09 -19.48 1.46
N SER A 71 12.56 -20.33 0.50
CA SER A 71 12.27 -20.13 -0.92
C SER A 71 10.77 -20.08 -1.21
N ASP A 72 9.96 -20.88 -0.52
CA ASP A 72 8.51 -20.89 -0.70
C ASP A 72 7.89 -19.56 -0.22
N THR A 73 8.34 -19.04 0.94
CA THR A 73 7.92 -17.74 1.45
C THR A 73 8.29 -16.61 0.50
N GLN A 74 9.48 -16.67 -0.09
CA GLN A 74 9.94 -15.70 -1.08
C GLN A 74 9.04 -15.67 -2.32
N HIS A 75 8.76 -16.81 -2.92
CA HIS A 75 7.88 -16.89 -4.09
C HIS A 75 6.47 -16.41 -3.77
N PHE A 76 5.95 -16.78 -2.59
CA PHE A 76 4.64 -16.32 -2.14
C PHE A 76 4.60 -14.81 -1.97
N VAL A 77 5.57 -14.21 -1.27
CA VAL A 77 5.63 -12.76 -1.02
C VAL A 77 5.82 -11.99 -2.33
N SER A 78 6.71 -12.47 -3.22
CA SER A 78 6.91 -11.86 -4.54
C SER A 78 5.64 -11.89 -5.38
N GLY A 79 5.00 -13.05 -5.47
CA GLY A 79 3.74 -13.21 -6.20
C GLY A 79 2.63 -12.35 -5.63
N TYR A 80 2.53 -12.26 -4.30
CA TYR A 80 1.57 -11.40 -3.62
C TYR A 80 1.79 -9.91 -3.96
N LEU A 81 3.04 -9.41 -3.87
CA LEU A 81 3.37 -8.01 -4.18
C LEU A 81 3.06 -7.67 -5.63
N ILE A 82 3.44 -8.55 -6.57
CA ILE A 82 3.18 -8.34 -8.00
C ILE A 82 1.67 -8.31 -8.27
N LEU A 83 0.93 -9.31 -7.79
CA LEU A 83 -0.52 -9.40 -8.01
C LEU A 83 -1.25 -8.21 -7.38
N HIS A 84 -0.89 -7.85 -6.14
CA HIS A 84 -1.48 -6.75 -5.41
C HIS A 84 -1.21 -5.40 -6.09
N GLY A 85 0.02 -5.17 -6.53
CA GLY A 85 0.40 -3.97 -7.29
C GLY A 85 -0.31 -3.90 -8.65
N LEU A 86 -0.46 -5.03 -9.38
CA LEU A 86 -1.21 -5.07 -10.64
C LEU A 86 -2.69 -4.68 -10.45
N ILE A 87 -3.34 -5.22 -9.41
CA ILE A 87 -4.74 -4.87 -9.09
C ILE A 87 -4.84 -3.37 -8.78
N LYS A 88 -3.93 -2.83 -7.98
CA LYS A 88 -3.87 -1.39 -7.69
C LYS A 88 -3.71 -0.55 -8.97
N ILE A 89 -2.80 -0.93 -9.88
CA ILE A 89 -2.60 -0.22 -11.16
C ILE A 89 -3.87 -0.24 -12.00
N LEU A 90 -4.54 -1.38 -12.13
CA LEU A 90 -5.80 -1.47 -12.87
C LEU A 90 -6.87 -0.53 -12.29
N LEU A 91 -6.97 -0.47 -10.96
CA LEU A 91 -7.91 0.43 -10.29
C LEU A 91 -7.52 1.90 -10.50
N VAL A 92 -6.24 2.25 -10.40
CA VAL A 92 -5.72 3.60 -10.65
C VAL A 92 -6.01 4.04 -12.09
N ILE A 93 -5.74 3.19 -13.08
CA ILE A 93 -6.05 3.47 -14.49
C ILE A 93 -7.55 3.63 -14.70
N GLY A 94 -8.36 2.76 -14.10
CA GLY A 94 -9.82 2.84 -14.15
C GLY A 94 -10.35 4.15 -13.56
N LEU A 95 -9.81 4.59 -12.44
CA LEU A 95 -10.17 5.85 -11.79
C LEU A 95 -9.72 7.06 -12.60
N LEU A 96 -8.50 7.06 -13.15
CA LEU A 96 -7.98 8.13 -14.01
C LEU A 96 -8.78 8.24 -15.32
N LYS A 97 -9.16 7.10 -15.92
CA LYS A 97 -10.05 7.05 -17.07
C LYS A 97 -11.52 7.30 -16.72
N GLN A 98 -11.81 7.58 -15.46
CA GLN A 98 -13.14 7.95 -14.97
C GLN A 98 -14.22 6.88 -15.26
N LYS A 99 -13.81 5.61 -15.31
CA LYS A 99 -14.73 4.49 -15.51
C LYS A 99 -15.60 4.28 -14.27
N LEU A 100 -16.94 4.34 -14.44
CA LEU A 100 -17.90 4.24 -13.34
C LEU A 100 -17.74 2.97 -12.48
N TRP A 101 -17.34 1.84 -13.09
CA TRP A 101 -17.12 0.59 -12.37
C TRP A 101 -15.89 0.63 -11.46
N ALA A 102 -14.88 1.45 -11.81
CA ALA A 102 -13.65 1.54 -11.02
C ALA A 102 -13.86 2.18 -9.64
N PHE A 103 -14.83 3.09 -9.51
CA PHE A 103 -15.13 3.76 -8.25
C PHE A 103 -15.62 2.80 -7.15
N PRO A 104 -16.73 2.03 -7.36
CA PRO A 104 -17.20 1.11 -6.34
C PRO A 104 -16.21 -0.01 -6.06
N THR A 105 -15.52 -0.51 -7.08
CA THR A 105 -14.48 -1.54 -6.92
C THR A 105 -13.31 -1.04 -6.08
N SER A 106 -12.84 0.18 -6.34
CA SER A 106 -11.76 0.78 -5.55
C SER A 106 -12.19 1.04 -4.10
N ILE A 107 -13.41 1.53 -3.88
CA ILE A 107 -13.95 1.74 -2.53
C ILE A 107 -14.00 0.41 -1.77
N ALA A 108 -14.53 -0.65 -2.37
CA ALA A 108 -14.61 -1.96 -1.74
C ALA A 108 -13.22 -2.52 -1.40
N PHE A 109 -12.28 -2.46 -2.35
CA PHE A 109 -10.93 -2.98 -2.17
C PHE A 109 -10.13 -2.20 -1.10
N LEU A 110 -10.16 -0.86 -1.17
CA LEU A 110 -9.48 -0.02 -0.20
C LEU A 110 -10.12 -0.12 1.19
N SER A 111 -11.45 -0.23 1.28
CA SER A 111 -12.14 -0.41 2.57
C SER A 111 -11.76 -1.73 3.22
N LEU A 112 -11.66 -2.82 2.45
CA LEU A 112 -11.20 -4.11 2.95
C LEU A 112 -9.76 -3.99 3.49
N PHE A 113 -8.91 -3.24 2.79
CA PHE A 113 -7.53 -3.01 3.20
C PHE A 113 -7.43 -2.17 4.48
N VAL A 114 -8.26 -1.13 4.60
CA VAL A 114 -8.38 -0.31 5.82
C VAL A 114 -8.82 -1.17 7.03
N VAL A 115 -9.82 -2.04 6.84
CA VAL A 115 -10.25 -2.97 7.91
C VAL A 115 -9.12 -3.88 8.33
N TYR A 116 -8.37 -4.43 7.36
CA TYR A 116 -7.19 -5.25 7.65
C TYR A 116 -6.10 -4.47 8.42
N GLN A 117 -5.84 -3.21 8.02
CA GLN A 117 -4.87 -2.35 8.71
C GLN A 117 -5.30 -2.06 10.15
N PHE A 118 -6.59 -1.78 10.41
CA PHE A 118 -7.12 -1.59 11.76
C PHE A 118 -7.01 -2.87 12.60
N TYR A 119 -7.34 -4.03 12.03
CA TYR A 119 -7.14 -5.31 12.70
C TYR A 119 -5.69 -5.52 13.09
N ARG A 120 -4.76 -5.26 12.19
CA ARG A 120 -3.33 -5.38 12.46
C ARG A 120 -2.84 -4.34 13.46
N TYR A 121 -3.35 -3.10 13.40
CA TYR A 121 -3.05 -2.05 14.36
C TYR A 121 -3.45 -2.43 15.79
N SER A 122 -4.58 -3.08 16.00
CA SER A 122 -5.05 -3.51 17.34
C SER A 122 -4.06 -4.47 18.00
N HIS A 123 -3.30 -5.24 17.21
CA HIS A 123 -2.28 -6.18 17.70
C HIS A 123 -0.89 -5.56 17.84
N THR A 124 -0.51 -4.63 16.96
CA THR A 124 0.86 -4.11 16.85
C THR A 124 1.03 -2.70 17.44
N ARG A 125 -0.04 -1.93 17.60
CA ARG A 125 -0.06 -0.53 18.06
C ARG A 125 0.96 0.38 17.37
N SER A 126 1.27 0.12 16.11
CA SER A 126 2.23 0.89 15.32
C SER A 126 1.61 2.19 14.80
N LEU A 127 2.18 3.33 15.20
CA LEU A 127 1.77 4.65 14.69
C LEU A 127 1.85 4.75 13.15
N THR A 128 2.81 4.07 12.54
CA THR A 128 2.97 4.03 11.09
C THR A 128 1.76 3.40 10.41
N LEU A 129 1.24 2.29 10.94
CA LEU A 129 0.02 1.65 10.42
C LEU A 129 -1.19 2.57 10.57
N LEU A 130 -1.28 3.32 11.67
CA LEU A 130 -2.36 4.28 11.89
C LEU A 130 -2.33 5.41 10.85
N VAL A 131 -1.15 5.96 10.55
CA VAL A 131 -0.98 7.03 9.55
C VAL A 131 -1.38 6.52 8.16
N PHE A 132 -0.94 5.32 7.77
CA PHE A 132 -1.35 4.72 6.49
C PHE A 132 -2.85 4.44 6.43
N ALA A 133 -3.45 3.92 7.51
CA ALA A 133 -4.89 3.70 7.59
C ALA A 133 -5.68 5.01 7.45
N LEU A 134 -5.26 6.09 8.09
CA LEU A 134 -5.89 7.40 7.97
C LEU A 134 -5.76 7.95 6.54
N MET A 135 -4.61 7.82 5.91
CA MET A 135 -4.43 8.19 4.50
C MET A 135 -5.39 7.41 3.59
N ASP A 136 -5.50 6.11 3.80
CA ASP A 136 -6.38 5.27 3.00
C ASP A 136 -7.87 5.63 3.21
N VAL A 137 -8.29 5.93 4.45
CA VAL A 137 -9.64 6.43 4.74
C VAL A 137 -9.92 7.74 4.00
N ILE A 138 -8.97 8.69 4.01
CA ILE A 138 -9.12 9.97 3.29
C ILE A 138 -9.31 9.71 1.79
N ILE A 139 -8.51 8.82 1.20
CA ILE A 139 -8.61 8.46 -0.21
C ILE A 139 -9.96 7.80 -0.52
N VAL A 140 -10.43 6.87 0.31
CA VAL A 140 -11.76 6.25 0.15
C VAL A 140 -12.87 7.30 0.17
N VAL A 141 -12.82 8.24 1.11
CA VAL A 141 -13.80 9.35 1.19
C VAL A 141 -13.75 10.22 -0.06
N LEU A 142 -12.55 10.56 -0.57
CA LEU A 142 -12.39 11.34 -1.79
C LEU A 142 -12.97 10.61 -3.01
N ILE A 143 -12.70 9.32 -3.16
CA ILE A 143 -13.23 8.48 -4.24
C ILE A 143 -14.77 8.43 -4.15
N ALA A 144 -15.32 8.22 -2.95
CA ALA A 144 -16.76 8.15 -2.74
C ALA A 144 -17.45 9.50 -3.07
N ARG A 145 -16.85 10.62 -2.67
CA ARG A 145 -17.34 11.96 -3.00
C ARG A 145 -17.31 12.24 -4.50
N GLU A 146 -16.20 11.91 -5.16
CA GLU A 146 -16.09 12.07 -6.61
C GLU A 146 -17.11 11.19 -7.35
N TYR A 147 -17.33 9.96 -6.89
CA TYR A 147 -18.34 9.07 -7.42
C TYR A 147 -19.76 9.63 -7.31
N GLN A 148 -20.12 10.18 -6.15
CA GLN A 148 -21.42 10.80 -5.93
C GLN A 148 -21.65 11.98 -6.88
N PHE A 149 -20.66 12.86 -7.06
CA PHE A 149 -20.76 13.99 -8.01
C PHE A 149 -20.99 13.52 -9.44
N ARG A 150 -20.29 12.48 -9.87
CA ARG A 150 -20.43 11.93 -11.23
C ARG A 150 -21.75 11.25 -11.46
N ARG A 151 -22.25 10.52 -10.46
CA ARG A 151 -23.55 9.83 -10.54
C ARG A 151 -24.72 10.82 -10.56
N ALA A 152 -24.57 11.95 -9.88
CA ALA A 152 -25.60 13.01 -9.85
C ALA A 152 -25.62 13.87 -11.12
N GLY A 153 -24.72 13.66 -12.08
CA GLY A 153 -24.67 14.42 -13.33
C GLY A 153 -24.26 15.89 -13.17
N ILE A 154 -23.66 16.21 -12.03
CA ILE A 154 -23.25 17.59 -11.66
C ILE A 154 -21.76 17.80 -11.89
#